data_453f8694f0fdc1ccf763eec6d56b58f7
#
_entry.id   453f8694f0fdc1ccf763eec6d56b58f7
#
_cell.length_a   1.000
_cell.length_b   1.000
_cell.length_c   1.000
_cell.angle_alpha   90.00
_cell.angle_beta   90.00
_cell.angle_gamma   90.00
#
_symmetry.space_group_name_H-M   'P 1'
#
loop_
_entity.id
_entity.type
_entity.pdbx_description
1 polymer ?
#
loop_
_entity_poly.entity_id
_entity_poly.type
_entity_poly.pdbx_seq_one_letter_code
_entity_poly.pdbx_strand_id
1 'polypeptide(L)'
;MLFFLAVILLALAAAGGGYWLGTQTQHGGSSAAAPATSAAAPVRKPLYYRNPMGLADTSPVPKKDEMGMDYIPVYADEDEAPASSNNAATLKISTEKIQKLGVRSEAAALRVLGRGLRAAGRVEADERRIAVVAPKFEGYVERLHVNATGQFVAKGQVLFEAYSPELLAAQREVLLAAQGAQAMQQAGSEAQRGLQQLAESGLARLRNWDLSPAQVAALQQTGQVQRTLSFASPVSGIVTEKKAQQGMRFMAGETLYQITDLSSVWVIAEVFEQDLALVKPGAAATVSLDAYPGRRFTGRIGYIYPTLKAENRTVPVRVELANPGGLLKPAMFAQVELAVGSAAPVLAVPESAVLDTGLRKLVLVQLKEGRFEPREVELGAHAQDYVEVRKGLRAGEQVVTSANFLIDAESNLKAAVQGMAPASAASAAH
;
A
#
# COMPACT_ATOMS: atom_id res chain seq x y z
N MET A 1 -35.09 -27.37 -7.82
CA MET A 1 -34.82 -28.80 -7.93
C MET A 1 -34.07 -29.18 -9.19
N LEU A 2 -34.24 -28.51 -10.33
CA LEU A 2 -33.47 -28.79 -11.56
C LEU A 2 -31.97 -28.37 -11.48
N PHE A 3 -31.63 -27.34 -10.74
CA PHE A 3 -30.23 -26.83 -10.62
C PHE A 3 -29.33 -27.78 -9.80
N PHE A 4 -29.88 -28.47 -8.80
CA PHE A 4 -29.12 -29.45 -7.99
C PHE A 4 -28.82 -30.75 -8.77
N LEU A 5 -29.68 -31.15 -9.68
CA LEU A 5 -29.47 -32.33 -10.53
C LEU A 5 -28.35 -32.08 -11.57
N ALA A 6 -28.24 -30.86 -12.09
CA ALA A 6 -27.20 -30.52 -13.06
C ALA A 6 -25.79 -30.49 -12.43
N VAL A 7 -25.65 -30.06 -11.19
CA VAL A 7 -24.37 -30.03 -10.47
C VAL A 7 -23.88 -31.43 -10.12
N ILE A 8 -24.78 -32.35 -9.75
CA ILE A 8 -24.45 -33.74 -9.43
C ILE A 8 -24.00 -34.51 -10.71
N LEU A 9 -24.64 -34.25 -11.87
CA LEU A 9 -24.25 -34.84 -13.13
C LEU A 9 -22.87 -34.36 -13.62
N LEU A 10 -22.52 -33.11 -13.39
CA LEU A 10 -21.20 -32.53 -13.72
C LEU A 10 -20.09 -33.12 -12.83
N ALA A 11 -20.36 -33.34 -11.54
CA ALA A 11 -19.41 -33.95 -10.61
C ALA A 11 -19.12 -35.44 -10.94
N LEU A 12 -20.13 -36.20 -11.36
CA LEU A 12 -19.98 -37.57 -11.78
C LEU A 12 -19.20 -37.73 -13.10
N ALA A 13 -19.35 -36.78 -14.03
CA ALA A 13 -18.57 -36.76 -15.28
C ALA A 13 -17.09 -36.45 -15.04
N ALA A 14 -16.76 -35.57 -14.09
CA ALA A 14 -15.39 -35.23 -13.72
C ALA A 14 -14.66 -36.39 -12.99
N ALA A 15 -15.37 -37.13 -12.15
CA ALA A 15 -14.83 -38.31 -11.45
C ALA A 15 -14.57 -39.50 -12.40
N GLY A 16 -15.46 -39.72 -13.39
CA GLY A 16 -15.29 -40.77 -14.40
C GLY A 16 -14.13 -40.51 -15.36
N GLY A 17 -13.93 -39.23 -15.77
CA GLY A 17 -12.82 -38.81 -16.64
C GLY A 17 -11.45 -38.94 -15.98
N GLY A 18 -11.36 -38.62 -14.69
CA GLY A 18 -10.10 -38.74 -13.91
C GLY A 18 -9.67 -40.19 -13.70
N TYR A 19 -10.62 -41.11 -13.49
CA TYR A 19 -10.33 -42.52 -13.30
C TYR A 19 -9.83 -43.19 -14.60
N TRP A 20 -10.38 -42.81 -15.77
CA TRP A 20 -9.97 -43.41 -17.06
C TRP A 20 -8.59 -42.96 -17.53
N LEU A 21 -8.18 -41.68 -17.24
CA LEU A 21 -6.82 -41.19 -17.52
C LEU A 21 -5.76 -41.79 -16.58
N GLY A 22 -6.11 -42.13 -15.35
CA GLY A 22 -5.18 -42.74 -14.37
C GLY A 22 -4.82 -44.21 -14.65
N THR A 23 -5.66 -44.93 -15.38
CA THR A 23 -5.43 -46.37 -15.67
C THR A 23 -4.62 -46.61 -16.94
N GLN A 24 -4.37 -45.62 -17.80
CA GLN A 24 -3.58 -45.77 -19.02
C GLN A 24 -2.07 -45.60 -18.86
N THR A 25 -1.56 -45.22 -17.68
CA THR A 25 -0.12 -44.97 -17.46
C THR A 25 0.62 -46.14 -16.76
N GLN A 26 0.02 -47.31 -16.59
CA GLN A 26 0.66 -48.47 -16.01
C GLN A 26 0.68 -49.65 -16.97
N HIS A 27 1.40 -49.56 -18.07
CA HIS A 27 1.94 -50.75 -18.77
C HIS A 27 3.15 -50.33 -19.61
N GLY A 28 4.33 -50.55 -19.04
CA GLY A 28 5.64 -50.39 -19.71
C GLY A 28 6.68 -51.28 -19.02
N GLY A 29 6.66 -52.53 -19.35
CA GLY A 29 7.73 -53.46 -19.67
C GLY A 29 8.92 -53.58 -18.69
N SER A 30 8.83 -54.56 -17.80
CA SER A 30 10.00 -55.20 -17.19
C SER A 30 10.77 -55.96 -18.26
N SER A 31 11.96 -55.48 -18.63
CA SER A 31 12.94 -56.25 -19.42
C SER A 31 14.13 -56.60 -18.52
N ALA A 32 14.34 -57.87 -18.30
CA ALA A 32 15.44 -58.43 -17.56
C ALA A 32 16.77 -58.09 -18.25
N ALA A 33 17.66 -57.38 -17.58
CA ALA A 33 19.04 -57.19 -18.01
C ALA A 33 19.93 -58.22 -17.37
N ALA A 34 20.65 -58.96 -18.22
CA ALA A 34 21.71 -59.85 -17.87
C ALA A 34 22.89 -59.18 -17.16
N PRO A 35 23.70 -59.86 -16.38
CA PRO A 35 24.78 -59.30 -15.60
C PRO A 35 25.87 -58.71 -16.50
N ALA A 36 26.03 -57.39 -16.49
CA ALA A 36 27.12 -56.69 -17.15
C ALA A 36 28.41 -56.91 -16.36
N THR A 37 29.38 -57.46 -17.01
CA THR A 37 30.77 -57.59 -16.63
C THR A 37 31.33 -56.28 -16.10
N SER A 38 31.93 -56.34 -14.90
CA SER A 38 32.66 -55.21 -14.28
C SER A 38 33.74 -54.70 -15.24
N ALA A 39 33.51 -53.56 -15.85
CA ALA A 39 34.54 -52.81 -16.55
C ALA A 39 35.49 -52.23 -15.50
N ALA A 40 36.76 -52.62 -15.53
CA ALA A 40 37.84 -52.10 -14.71
C ALA A 40 37.90 -50.58 -14.83
N ALA A 41 37.87 -49.90 -13.70
CA ALA A 41 38.15 -48.46 -13.62
C ALA A 41 39.48 -48.13 -14.28
N PRO A 42 39.62 -47.02 -15.03
CA PRO A 42 40.87 -46.62 -15.64
C PRO A 42 41.93 -46.48 -14.57
N VAL A 43 43.04 -47.20 -14.72
CA VAL A 43 44.17 -47.15 -13.83
C VAL A 43 44.78 -45.75 -13.88
N ARG A 44 44.53 -44.93 -12.86
CA ARG A 44 45.13 -43.61 -12.72
C ARG A 44 46.64 -43.75 -12.53
N LYS A 45 47.44 -43.11 -13.36
CA LYS A 45 48.88 -43.07 -13.22
C LYS A 45 49.26 -42.01 -12.20
N PRO A 46 50.05 -42.36 -11.13
CA PRO A 46 50.57 -41.38 -10.20
C PRO A 46 51.63 -40.50 -10.89
N LEU A 47 51.69 -39.22 -10.53
CA LEU A 47 52.64 -38.25 -11.06
C LEU A 47 54.04 -38.51 -10.48
N TYR A 48 54.12 -38.76 -9.20
CA TYR A 48 55.33 -39.09 -8.47
C TYR A 48 54.94 -39.78 -7.14
N TYR A 49 55.95 -40.30 -6.44
CA TYR A 49 55.84 -40.92 -5.13
C TYR A 49 56.61 -40.06 -4.12
N ARG A 50 56.05 -39.72 -2.97
CA ARG A 50 56.71 -38.94 -1.92
C ARG A 50 57.03 -39.78 -0.70
N ASN A 51 58.09 -39.40 0.03
CA ASN A 51 58.51 -40.06 1.25
C ASN A 51 57.40 -39.95 2.35
N PRO A 52 57.02 -41.07 3.00
CA PRO A 52 55.96 -41.08 4.04
C PRO A 52 56.32 -40.28 5.29
N MET A 53 57.57 -40.02 5.59
CA MET A 53 58.07 -39.25 6.73
C MET A 53 58.09 -37.74 6.47
N GLY A 54 57.60 -37.23 5.33
CA GLY A 54 57.53 -35.81 5.02
C GLY A 54 58.84 -35.17 4.60
N LEU A 55 59.90 -35.96 4.34
CA LEU A 55 61.15 -35.47 3.75
C LEU A 55 60.91 -35.07 2.29
N ALA A 56 61.67 -34.10 1.80
CA ALA A 56 61.54 -33.54 0.44
C ALA A 56 62.06 -34.47 -0.68
N ASP A 57 62.22 -35.79 -0.42
CA ASP A 57 62.65 -36.78 -1.41
C ASP A 57 61.42 -37.33 -2.15
N THR A 58 61.43 -37.26 -3.49
CA THR A 58 60.39 -37.75 -4.39
C THR A 58 60.97 -38.70 -5.43
N SER A 59 60.17 -39.71 -5.83
CA SER A 59 60.60 -40.69 -6.84
C SER A 59 59.54 -40.82 -7.95
N PRO A 60 59.93 -40.93 -9.23
CA PRO A 60 58.98 -41.19 -10.33
C PRO A 60 58.49 -42.64 -10.38
N VAL A 61 59.05 -43.51 -9.59
CA VAL A 61 58.70 -44.95 -9.51
C VAL A 61 58.46 -45.36 -8.06
N PRO A 62 57.67 -46.43 -7.80
CA PRO A 62 57.48 -46.96 -6.45
C PRO A 62 58.82 -47.32 -5.82
N LYS A 63 59.15 -46.75 -4.65
CA LYS A 63 60.41 -46.95 -3.92
C LYS A 63 60.06 -47.12 -2.45
N LYS A 64 60.90 -47.87 -1.71
CA LYS A 64 60.86 -47.96 -0.25
C LYS A 64 61.94 -47.06 0.34
N ASP A 65 61.64 -46.46 1.52
CA ASP A 65 62.63 -45.74 2.28
C ASP A 65 63.62 -46.67 2.99
N GLU A 66 64.59 -46.08 3.66
CA GLU A 66 65.62 -46.85 4.40
C GLU A 66 65.06 -47.66 5.58
N MET A 67 63.82 -47.38 5.99
CA MET A 67 63.10 -48.07 7.06
C MET A 67 62.09 -49.11 6.51
N GLY A 68 62.03 -49.35 5.17
CA GLY A 68 61.21 -50.33 4.52
C GLY A 68 59.73 -49.88 4.24
N MET A 69 59.36 -48.62 4.44
CA MET A 69 58.04 -48.10 4.18
C MET A 69 57.87 -47.69 2.71
N ASP A 70 56.71 -47.97 2.14
CA ASP A 70 56.41 -47.64 0.72
C ASP A 70 56.13 -46.13 0.58
N TYR A 71 56.67 -45.51 -0.47
CA TYR A 71 56.38 -44.12 -0.86
C TYR A 71 54.91 -43.96 -1.26
N ILE A 72 54.29 -42.87 -0.84
CA ILE A 72 52.86 -42.58 -1.07
C ILE A 72 52.67 -42.03 -2.49
N PRO A 73 51.84 -42.63 -3.34
CA PRO A 73 51.59 -42.12 -4.69
C PRO A 73 50.77 -40.82 -4.64
N VAL A 74 51.20 -39.81 -5.38
CA VAL A 74 50.52 -38.51 -5.55
C VAL A 74 49.92 -38.48 -6.98
N TYR A 75 48.61 -38.18 -7.07
CA TYR A 75 47.89 -38.09 -8.30
C TYR A 75 47.62 -36.63 -8.69
N ALA A 76 47.39 -36.36 -10.00
CA ALA A 76 47.24 -35.03 -10.55
C ALA A 76 46.01 -34.22 -10.04
N ASP A 77 45.11 -34.87 -9.28
CA ASP A 77 43.89 -34.19 -8.76
C ASP A 77 44.09 -33.43 -7.42
N GLU A 78 45.29 -33.49 -6.83
CA GLU A 78 45.60 -32.79 -5.58
C GLU A 78 46.28 -31.44 -5.75
N ASP A 79 46.82 -31.13 -6.94
CA ASP A 79 47.39 -29.81 -7.25
C ASP A 79 46.95 -29.31 -8.63
N GLU A 80 46.05 -28.37 -8.60
CA GLU A 80 45.69 -27.33 -9.58
C GLU A 80 46.17 -27.47 -11.04
N ALA A 81 45.20 -27.71 -11.92
CA ALA A 81 45.30 -27.24 -13.30
C ALA A 81 45.11 -25.70 -13.34
N PRO A 82 45.95 -24.93 -14.01
CA PRO A 82 45.75 -23.49 -14.20
C PRO A 82 44.62 -23.28 -15.19
N ALA A 83 43.43 -22.89 -14.69
CA ALA A 83 42.33 -22.42 -15.53
C ALA A 83 42.59 -21.02 -16.01
N SER A 84 42.58 -20.88 -17.32
CA SER A 84 42.67 -19.65 -18.09
C SER A 84 41.76 -18.53 -17.59
N SER A 85 42.37 -17.33 -17.43
CA SER A 85 41.82 -15.99 -17.60
C SER A 85 40.34 -15.70 -17.38
N ASN A 86 40.05 -14.76 -16.48
CA ASN A 86 38.84 -14.09 -16.09
C ASN A 86 38.13 -14.72 -14.90
N ASN A 87 38.76 -14.70 -13.71
CA ASN A 87 38.06 -14.99 -12.48
C ASN A 87 38.31 -13.91 -11.42
N ALA A 88 37.25 -13.19 -11.08
CA ALA A 88 37.12 -12.57 -9.78
C ALA A 88 37.47 -13.62 -8.70
N ALA A 89 38.29 -13.25 -7.72
CA ALA A 89 38.88 -14.16 -6.75
C ALA A 89 37.81 -14.97 -5.99
N THR A 90 37.61 -16.23 -6.40
CA THR A 90 36.70 -17.15 -5.70
C THR A 90 37.33 -17.58 -4.39
N LEU A 91 36.69 -17.25 -3.27
CA LEU A 91 37.15 -17.59 -1.94
C LEU A 91 36.69 -18.99 -1.54
N LYS A 92 37.59 -19.90 -1.21
CA LYS A 92 37.31 -21.24 -0.70
C LYS A 92 37.48 -21.26 0.82
N ILE A 93 36.40 -21.54 1.55
CA ILE A 93 36.38 -21.65 3.02
C ILE A 93 35.95 -23.08 3.39
N SER A 94 36.65 -23.69 4.37
CA SER A 94 36.27 -25.04 4.81
C SER A 94 34.87 -25.06 5.49
N THR A 95 34.13 -26.15 5.31
CA THR A 95 32.80 -26.35 5.86
C THR A 95 32.77 -26.21 7.39
N GLU A 96 33.83 -26.64 8.07
CA GLU A 96 33.98 -26.47 9.53
C GLU A 96 34.05 -25.00 9.96
N LYS A 97 34.78 -24.16 9.20
CA LYS A 97 34.86 -22.72 9.46
C LYS A 97 33.52 -22.03 9.20
N ILE A 98 32.81 -22.43 8.15
CA ILE A 98 31.49 -21.88 7.82
C ILE A 98 30.50 -22.14 8.96
N GLN A 99 30.49 -23.34 9.52
CA GLN A 99 29.66 -23.69 10.68
C GLN A 99 30.05 -22.90 11.94
N LYS A 100 31.36 -22.79 12.22
CA LYS A 100 31.86 -22.03 13.38
C LYS A 100 31.58 -20.53 13.27
N LEU A 101 31.59 -19.96 12.09
CA LEU A 101 31.32 -18.54 11.83
C LEU A 101 29.83 -18.21 11.76
N GLY A 102 28.96 -19.24 11.72
CA GLY A 102 27.51 -19.03 11.65
C GLY A 102 27.06 -18.35 10.35
N VAL A 103 27.73 -18.64 9.23
CA VAL A 103 27.39 -18.07 7.93
C VAL A 103 25.97 -18.45 7.54
N ARG A 104 25.13 -17.44 7.27
CA ARG A 104 23.78 -17.61 6.74
C ARG A 104 23.72 -17.01 5.34
N SER A 105 22.96 -17.66 4.47
CA SER A 105 22.69 -17.18 3.13
C SER A 105 21.19 -17.10 2.88
N GLU A 106 20.79 -16.16 2.05
CA GLU A 106 19.40 -15.99 1.60
C GLU A 106 19.39 -15.81 0.08
N ALA A 107 18.33 -16.34 -0.57
CA ALA A 107 18.21 -16.22 -2.02
C ALA A 107 17.80 -14.79 -2.41
N ALA A 108 18.52 -14.21 -3.38
CA ALA A 108 18.09 -12.99 -4.05
C ALA A 108 16.74 -13.25 -4.76
N ALA A 109 15.67 -12.57 -4.34
CA ALA A 109 14.31 -12.82 -4.79
C ALA A 109 13.64 -11.57 -5.33
N LEU A 110 12.68 -11.76 -6.24
CA LEU A 110 11.81 -10.68 -6.66
C LEU A 110 10.86 -10.34 -5.51
N ARG A 111 10.94 -9.11 -5.00
CA ARG A 111 10.12 -8.60 -3.91
C ARG A 111 9.51 -7.25 -4.28
N VAL A 112 8.29 -7.02 -3.82
CA VAL A 112 7.70 -5.68 -3.87
C VAL A 112 8.27 -4.89 -2.70
N LEU A 113 9.19 -3.97 -2.99
CA LEU A 113 9.75 -3.07 -2.00
C LEU A 113 8.80 -1.90 -1.77
N GLY A 114 7.77 -2.15 -0.95
CA GLY A 114 6.87 -1.08 -0.49
C GLY A 114 7.57 -0.24 0.58
N ARG A 115 7.86 1.01 0.28
CA ARG A 115 8.30 1.98 1.28
C ARG A 115 7.07 2.60 1.92
N GLY A 116 6.85 2.40 3.20
CA GLY A 116 5.85 3.13 3.95
C GLY A 116 6.38 4.52 4.31
N LEU A 117 5.87 5.56 3.67
CA LEU A 117 6.13 6.94 4.09
C LEU A 117 5.22 7.27 5.27
N ARG A 118 5.78 7.63 6.42
CA ARG A 118 5.02 8.05 7.60
C ARG A 118 4.87 9.56 7.62
N ALA A 119 3.64 10.02 7.79
CA ALA A 119 3.30 11.42 7.89
C ALA A 119 2.36 11.65 9.08
N ALA A 120 2.53 12.77 9.77
CA ALA A 120 1.54 13.23 10.73
C ALA A 120 0.30 13.72 9.98
N GLY A 121 -0.88 13.48 10.52
CA GLY A 121 -2.12 13.90 9.91
C GLY A 121 -3.16 14.34 10.93
N ARG A 122 -4.19 15.02 10.45
CA ARG A 122 -5.33 15.46 11.24
C ARG A 122 -6.62 15.04 10.55
N VAL A 123 -7.55 14.53 11.33
CA VAL A 123 -8.89 14.18 10.84
C VAL A 123 -9.68 15.47 10.62
N GLU A 124 -10.29 15.62 9.46
CA GLU A 124 -11.16 16.72 9.08
C GLU A 124 -12.49 16.19 8.53
N ALA A 125 -13.53 17.00 8.62
CA ALA A 125 -14.80 16.67 8.00
C ALA A 125 -14.68 16.76 6.47
N ASP A 126 -15.40 15.89 5.75
CA ASP A 126 -15.54 16.04 4.31
C ASP A 126 -16.39 17.29 4.01
N GLU A 127 -15.76 18.35 3.51
CA GLU A 127 -16.41 19.63 3.21
C GLU A 127 -17.60 19.49 2.27
N ARG A 128 -17.57 18.50 1.38
CA ARG A 128 -18.65 18.21 0.43
C ARG A 128 -19.92 17.69 1.12
N ARG A 129 -19.80 17.27 2.39
CA ARG A 129 -20.86 16.71 3.22
C ARG A 129 -21.33 17.63 4.34
N ILE A 130 -20.94 18.88 4.26
CA ILE A 130 -21.41 19.93 5.16
C ILE A 130 -22.63 20.57 4.53
N ALA A 131 -23.74 20.58 5.26
CA ALA A 131 -24.97 21.26 4.88
C ALA A 131 -25.24 22.42 5.83
N VAL A 132 -25.49 23.57 5.26
CA VAL A 132 -25.86 24.79 5.99
C VAL A 132 -27.35 25.04 5.83
N VAL A 133 -28.02 25.34 6.94
CA VAL A 133 -29.40 25.77 6.96
C VAL A 133 -29.44 27.26 7.24
N ALA A 134 -29.69 28.03 6.17
CA ALA A 134 -29.73 29.49 6.16
C ALA A 134 -30.99 29.93 5.40
N PRO A 135 -32.07 30.36 6.08
CA PRO A 135 -33.30 30.81 5.41
C PRO A 135 -33.04 32.00 4.49
N LYS A 136 -33.71 32.03 3.34
CA LYS A 136 -33.54 33.11 2.33
C LYS A 136 -34.48 34.30 2.54
N PHE A 137 -35.08 34.42 3.72
CA PHE A 137 -35.95 35.49 4.12
C PHE A 137 -35.65 35.84 5.57
N GLU A 138 -36.11 36.99 6.05
CA GLU A 138 -36.00 37.38 7.45
C GLU A 138 -37.17 36.86 8.29
N GLY A 139 -36.88 36.58 9.57
CA GLY A 139 -37.92 36.09 10.46
C GLY A 139 -37.49 35.93 11.91
N TYR A 140 -38.28 35.22 12.66
CA TYR A 140 -38.05 34.92 14.07
C TYR A 140 -38.15 33.41 14.28
N VAL A 141 -37.27 32.86 15.10
CA VAL A 141 -37.30 31.46 15.52
C VAL A 141 -38.36 31.33 16.63
N GLU A 142 -39.48 30.69 16.32
CA GLU A 142 -40.55 30.50 17.31
C GLU A 142 -40.28 29.28 18.20
N ARG A 143 -39.86 28.17 17.62
CA ARG A 143 -39.61 26.91 18.36
C ARG A 143 -38.39 26.23 17.85
N LEU A 144 -37.57 25.67 18.77
CA LEU A 144 -36.47 24.78 18.44
C LEU A 144 -36.83 23.33 18.76
N HIS A 145 -36.67 22.43 17.77
CA HIS A 145 -36.80 20.99 17.95
C HIS A 145 -35.45 20.34 18.18
N VAL A 146 -34.39 20.91 17.60
CA VAL A 146 -33.00 20.51 17.79
C VAL A 146 -32.25 21.64 18.48
N ASN A 147 -31.94 21.47 19.75
CA ASN A 147 -31.42 22.56 20.58
C ASN A 147 -29.98 22.37 21.08
N ALA A 148 -29.25 21.35 20.59
CA ALA A 148 -27.89 21.09 21.03
C ALA A 148 -26.95 20.80 19.85
N THR A 149 -25.72 21.33 19.92
CA THR A 149 -24.62 20.85 19.08
C THR A 149 -24.24 19.44 19.48
N GLY A 150 -23.75 18.64 18.52
CA GLY A 150 -23.45 17.24 18.74
C GLY A 150 -24.67 16.30 18.61
N GLN A 151 -25.89 16.84 18.50
CA GLN A 151 -27.09 16.03 18.31
C GLN A 151 -27.13 15.47 16.88
N PHE A 152 -27.43 14.17 16.77
CA PHE A 152 -27.70 13.55 15.47
C PHE A 152 -29.09 13.95 14.96
N VAL A 153 -29.19 14.25 13.67
CA VAL A 153 -30.41 14.57 12.96
C VAL A 153 -30.54 13.72 11.71
N ALA A 154 -31.76 13.26 11.42
CA ALA A 154 -32.06 12.56 10.18
C ALA A 154 -32.45 13.55 9.07
N LYS A 155 -32.23 13.18 7.81
CA LYS A 155 -32.74 13.95 6.67
C LYS A 155 -34.26 14.08 6.76
N GLY A 156 -34.75 15.30 6.62
CA GLY A 156 -36.18 15.62 6.76
C GLY A 156 -36.68 15.84 8.20
N GLN A 157 -35.81 15.62 9.22
CA GLN A 157 -36.17 15.94 10.60
C GLN A 157 -36.28 17.45 10.80
N VAL A 158 -37.36 17.90 11.43
CA VAL A 158 -37.56 19.32 11.73
C VAL A 158 -36.54 19.80 12.74
N LEU A 159 -35.89 20.89 12.41
CA LEU A 159 -34.86 21.55 13.24
C LEU A 159 -35.47 22.66 14.08
N PHE A 160 -36.24 23.53 13.44
CA PHE A 160 -36.90 24.66 14.07
C PHE A 160 -38.16 25.09 13.30
N GLU A 161 -38.98 25.86 13.94
CA GLU A 161 -40.11 26.56 13.34
C GLU A 161 -39.83 28.06 13.32
N ALA A 162 -40.11 28.69 12.18
CA ALA A 162 -39.91 30.13 12.00
C ALA A 162 -41.17 30.82 11.66
N TYR A 163 -41.31 32.06 12.17
CA TYR A 163 -42.31 33.03 11.80
C TYR A 163 -41.67 34.15 10.98
N SER A 164 -42.31 34.53 9.87
CA SER A 164 -41.89 35.69 9.07
C SER A 164 -43.13 36.46 8.63
N PRO A 165 -43.20 37.77 8.95
CA PRO A 165 -44.29 38.64 8.46
C PRO A 165 -44.33 38.71 6.94
N GLU A 166 -43.17 38.78 6.30
CA GLU A 166 -43.02 38.84 4.84
C GLU A 166 -43.54 37.56 4.18
N LEU A 167 -43.16 36.42 4.72
CA LEU A 167 -43.61 35.12 4.23
C LEU A 167 -45.14 34.92 4.40
N LEU A 168 -45.66 35.42 5.52
CA LEU A 168 -47.12 35.42 5.78
C LEU A 168 -47.86 36.27 4.75
N ALA A 169 -47.35 37.48 4.45
CA ALA A 169 -47.90 38.37 3.44
C ALA A 169 -47.87 37.73 2.03
N ALA A 170 -46.72 37.13 1.66
CA ALA A 170 -46.63 36.45 0.37
C ALA A 170 -47.58 35.26 0.21
N GLN A 171 -47.79 34.48 1.26
CA GLN A 171 -48.79 33.40 1.23
C GLN A 171 -50.21 33.95 0.99
N ARG A 172 -50.60 35.02 1.68
CA ARG A 172 -51.90 35.68 1.50
C ARG A 172 -52.08 36.20 0.08
N GLU A 173 -51.04 36.86 -0.47
CA GLU A 173 -51.04 37.38 -1.83
C GLU A 173 -51.29 36.26 -2.86
N VAL A 174 -50.64 35.11 -2.75
CA VAL A 174 -50.83 33.94 -3.62
C VAL A 174 -52.26 33.41 -3.52
N LEU A 175 -52.80 33.30 -2.30
CA LEU A 175 -54.17 32.77 -2.11
C LEU A 175 -55.23 33.74 -2.66
N LEU A 176 -55.04 35.05 -2.42
CA LEU A 176 -55.96 36.06 -2.97
C LEU A 176 -55.93 36.10 -4.49
N ALA A 177 -54.75 35.99 -5.12
CA ALA A 177 -54.61 35.95 -6.55
C ALA A 177 -55.25 34.66 -7.12
N ALA A 178 -55.06 33.52 -6.48
CA ALA A 178 -55.65 32.25 -6.92
C ALA A 178 -57.20 32.26 -6.80
N GLN A 179 -57.75 32.76 -5.67
CA GLN A 179 -59.18 32.90 -5.47
C GLN A 179 -59.81 33.88 -6.46
N GLY A 180 -59.13 35.02 -6.71
CA GLY A 180 -59.55 36.02 -7.70
C GLY A 180 -59.60 35.41 -9.12
N ALA A 181 -58.60 34.62 -9.50
CA ALA A 181 -58.57 33.94 -10.79
C ALA A 181 -59.72 32.93 -10.95
N GLN A 182 -60.07 32.23 -9.87
CA GLN A 182 -61.22 31.32 -9.86
C GLN A 182 -62.53 32.07 -9.97
N ALA A 183 -62.73 33.16 -9.23
CA ALA A 183 -63.97 33.98 -9.26
C ALA A 183 -64.16 34.61 -10.64
N MET A 184 -63.11 34.95 -11.32
CA MET A 184 -63.13 35.57 -12.66
C MET A 184 -63.22 34.58 -13.83
N GLN A 185 -63.44 33.29 -13.59
CA GLN A 185 -63.54 32.28 -14.67
C GLN A 185 -64.71 32.58 -15.67
N GLN A 186 -65.70 33.32 -15.24
CA GLN A 186 -66.89 33.72 -16.09
C GLN A 186 -66.79 35.16 -16.62
N ALA A 187 -65.82 35.99 -16.18
CA ALA A 187 -65.88 37.42 -16.41
C ALA A 187 -64.95 37.99 -17.49
N GLY A 188 -64.12 37.18 -18.11
CA GLY A 188 -63.26 37.65 -19.19
C GLY A 188 -61.80 37.17 -19.09
N SER A 189 -61.23 36.74 -20.20
CA SER A 189 -59.96 35.99 -20.27
C SER A 189 -58.67 36.74 -19.90
N GLU A 190 -58.66 38.07 -19.94
CA GLU A 190 -57.45 38.88 -19.71
C GLU A 190 -57.22 39.15 -18.23
N ALA A 191 -58.27 39.53 -17.49
CA ALA A 191 -58.18 39.73 -16.04
C ALA A 191 -57.85 38.43 -15.28
N GLN A 192 -58.49 37.33 -15.74
CA GLN A 192 -58.21 36.00 -15.20
C GLN A 192 -56.75 35.59 -15.42
N ARG A 193 -56.20 35.78 -16.64
CA ARG A 193 -54.80 35.51 -16.96
C ARG A 193 -53.82 36.34 -16.11
N GLY A 194 -54.11 37.60 -15.90
CA GLY A 194 -53.32 38.47 -15.04
C GLY A 194 -53.27 37.98 -13.57
N LEU A 195 -54.39 37.55 -13.00
CA LEU A 195 -54.44 37.00 -11.64
C LEU A 195 -53.74 35.62 -11.54
N GLN A 196 -53.88 34.76 -12.57
CA GLN A 196 -53.14 33.52 -12.64
C GLN A 196 -51.62 33.75 -12.67
N GLN A 197 -51.15 34.66 -13.51
CA GLN A 197 -49.74 35.02 -13.59
C GLN A 197 -49.20 35.60 -12.27
N LEU A 198 -50.03 36.40 -11.55
CA LEU A 198 -49.68 36.90 -10.23
C LEU A 198 -49.55 35.77 -9.21
N ALA A 199 -50.47 34.81 -9.18
CA ALA A 199 -50.42 33.65 -8.32
C ALA A 199 -49.19 32.79 -8.61
N GLU A 200 -48.90 32.53 -9.89
CA GLU A 200 -47.69 31.76 -10.30
C GLU A 200 -46.38 32.47 -9.89
N SER A 201 -46.31 33.77 -10.07
CA SER A 201 -45.17 34.57 -9.66
C SER A 201 -44.98 34.55 -8.14
N GLY A 202 -46.06 34.60 -7.37
CA GLY A 202 -46.03 34.46 -5.92
C GLY A 202 -45.56 33.09 -5.47
N LEU A 203 -46.09 32.02 -6.12
CA LEU A 203 -45.61 30.64 -5.87
C LEU A 203 -44.15 30.45 -6.20
N ALA A 204 -43.64 31.04 -7.29
CA ALA A 204 -42.21 31.02 -7.63
C ALA A 204 -41.39 31.73 -6.54
N ARG A 205 -41.83 32.87 -6.00
CA ARG A 205 -41.20 33.57 -4.88
C ARG A 205 -41.14 32.69 -3.63
N LEU A 206 -42.23 32.01 -3.26
CA LEU A 206 -42.25 31.07 -2.12
C LEU A 206 -41.25 29.91 -2.31
N ARG A 207 -41.16 29.35 -3.54
CA ARG A 207 -40.15 28.31 -3.85
C ARG A 207 -38.75 28.83 -3.76
N ASN A 208 -38.45 30.05 -4.21
CA ASN A 208 -37.16 30.68 -4.09
C ASN A 208 -36.73 30.92 -2.63
N TRP A 209 -37.71 31.00 -1.72
CA TRP A 209 -37.47 31.05 -0.27
C TRP A 209 -37.36 29.67 0.37
N ASP A 210 -37.16 28.61 -0.44
CA ASP A 210 -36.93 27.24 -0.02
C ASP A 210 -38.14 26.60 0.72
N LEU A 211 -39.40 27.10 0.47
CA LEU A 211 -40.55 26.35 0.90
C LEU A 211 -40.59 25.01 0.17
N SER A 212 -40.76 23.94 0.94
CA SER A 212 -40.82 22.59 0.37
C SER A 212 -42.01 22.44 -0.56
N PRO A 213 -41.95 21.58 -1.60
CA PRO A 213 -43.09 21.30 -2.47
C PRO A 213 -44.37 20.89 -1.69
N ALA A 214 -44.18 20.18 -0.57
CA ALA A 214 -45.25 19.75 0.30
C ALA A 214 -45.96 20.93 0.99
N GLN A 215 -45.20 21.93 1.46
CA GLN A 215 -45.71 23.16 2.09
C GLN A 215 -46.45 24.01 1.06
N VAL A 216 -45.89 24.14 -0.14
CA VAL A 216 -46.59 24.86 -1.25
C VAL A 216 -47.85 24.15 -1.66
N ALA A 217 -47.86 22.84 -1.78
CA ALA A 217 -49.06 22.06 -2.10
C ALA A 217 -50.11 22.16 -0.99
N ALA A 218 -49.73 22.10 0.27
CA ALA A 218 -50.62 22.27 1.40
C ALA A 218 -51.32 23.66 1.38
N LEU A 219 -50.54 24.74 1.09
CA LEU A 219 -51.09 26.07 0.95
C LEU A 219 -52.16 26.14 -0.15
N GLN A 220 -51.86 25.55 -1.30
CA GLN A 220 -52.80 25.52 -2.45
C GLN A 220 -54.06 24.67 -2.18
N GLN A 221 -53.94 23.54 -1.50
CA GLN A 221 -55.00 22.61 -1.23
C GLN A 221 -55.92 23.07 -0.10
N THR A 222 -55.34 23.56 0.98
CA THR A 222 -56.09 23.97 2.17
C THR A 222 -56.65 25.39 2.06
N GLY A 223 -56.02 26.25 1.23
CA GLY A 223 -56.33 27.67 1.18
C GLY A 223 -56.10 28.43 2.48
N GLN A 224 -55.31 27.81 3.41
CA GLN A 224 -55.02 28.39 4.71
C GLN A 224 -53.56 28.81 4.80
N VAL A 225 -53.33 30.01 5.25
CA VAL A 225 -52.02 30.56 5.52
C VAL A 225 -51.44 29.94 6.76
N GLN A 226 -50.22 29.42 6.64
CA GLN A 226 -49.49 28.90 7.79
C GLN A 226 -48.68 30.03 8.42
N ARG A 227 -48.94 30.31 9.71
CA ARG A 227 -48.21 31.32 10.45
C ARG A 227 -46.76 30.96 10.66
N THR A 228 -46.50 29.70 11.03
CA THR A 228 -45.19 29.18 11.28
C THR A 228 -44.84 28.11 10.25
N LEU A 229 -43.59 28.12 9.81
CA LEU A 229 -43.08 27.12 8.87
C LEU A 229 -41.95 26.32 9.50
N SER A 230 -42.01 25.01 9.29
CA SER A 230 -41.01 24.08 9.77
C SER A 230 -39.85 23.99 8.79
N PHE A 231 -38.63 24.13 9.30
CA PHE A 231 -37.38 23.94 8.57
C PHE A 231 -36.75 22.62 8.95
N ALA A 232 -36.56 21.76 7.95
CA ALA A 232 -36.01 20.43 8.14
C ALA A 232 -34.57 20.31 7.69
N SER A 233 -33.87 19.34 8.25
CA SER A 233 -32.49 19.02 7.83
C SER A 233 -32.47 18.50 6.39
N PRO A 234 -31.61 19.05 5.50
CA PRO A 234 -31.43 18.57 4.15
C PRO A 234 -30.69 17.24 4.07
N VAL A 235 -29.88 16.90 5.10
CA VAL A 235 -29.04 15.69 5.18
C VAL A 235 -29.18 15.02 6.54
N SER A 236 -28.78 13.76 6.62
CA SER A 236 -28.56 13.10 7.92
C SER A 236 -27.14 13.37 8.37
N GLY A 237 -26.96 13.71 9.65
CA GLY A 237 -25.64 14.04 10.18
C GLY A 237 -25.69 14.55 11.61
N ILE A 238 -24.60 15.13 12.05
CA ILE A 238 -24.44 15.73 13.39
C ILE A 238 -24.48 17.25 13.26
N VAL A 239 -25.20 17.90 14.14
CA VAL A 239 -25.19 19.37 14.25
C VAL A 239 -23.82 19.83 14.76
N THR A 240 -23.01 20.39 13.88
CA THR A 240 -21.67 20.89 14.22
C THR A 240 -21.71 22.34 14.72
N GLU A 241 -22.65 23.14 14.21
CA GLU A 241 -22.87 24.50 14.67
C GLU A 241 -24.36 24.80 14.78
N LYS A 242 -24.76 25.46 15.85
CA LYS A 242 -26.12 25.95 16.07
C LYS A 242 -26.06 27.39 16.58
N LYS A 243 -26.48 28.33 15.73
CA LYS A 243 -26.66 29.75 16.11
C LYS A 243 -28.09 30.08 16.49
N ALA A 244 -29.06 29.29 16.00
CA ALA A 244 -30.47 29.52 16.31
C ALA A 244 -30.73 29.49 17.81
N GLN A 245 -31.46 30.52 18.28
CA GLN A 245 -31.99 30.61 19.64
C GLN A 245 -33.51 30.88 19.57
N GLN A 246 -34.24 30.31 20.48
CA GLN A 246 -35.69 30.55 20.51
C GLN A 246 -36.00 32.02 20.77
N GLY A 247 -36.87 32.64 19.97
CA GLY A 247 -37.21 34.02 20.03
C GLY A 247 -36.28 34.98 19.29
N MET A 248 -35.10 34.49 18.79
CA MET A 248 -34.18 35.37 18.05
C MET A 248 -34.75 35.76 16.69
N ARG A 249 -34.42 36.97 16.25
CA ARG A 249 -34.57 37.39 14.85
C ARG A 249 -33.39 36.91 14.04
N PHE A 250 -33.64 36.44 12.82
CA PHE A 250 -32.59 36.11 11.86
C PHE A 250 -32.80 36.89 10.55
N MET A 251 -31.68 37.13 9.86
CA MET A 251 -31.66 37.80 8.56
C MET A 251 -31.59 36.79 7.44
N ALA A 252 -32.00 37.20 6.24
CA ALA A 252 -31.87 36.35 5.05
C ALA A 252 -30.39 35.96 4.81
N GLY A 253 -30.13 34.65 4.61
CA GLY A 253 -28.80 34.10 4.40
C GLY A 253 -28.00 33.88 5.69
N GLU A 254 -28.53 34.18 6.86
CA GLU A 254 -27.88 33.90 8.13
C GLU A 254 -27.87 32.38 8.42
N THR A 255 -26.67 31.84 8.70
CA THR A 255 -26.51 30.44 9.05
C THR A 255 -27.07 30.16 10.44
N LEU A 256 -28.15 29.40 10.52
CA LEU A 256 -28.77 29.00 11.78
C LEU A 256 -28.27 27.64 12.28
N TYR A 257 -28.04 26.69 11.35
CA TYR A 257 -27.48 25.38 11.65
C TYR A 257 -26.43 24.99 10.61
N GLN A 258 -25.42 24.29 11.08
CA GLN A 258 -24.51 23.53 10.22
C GLN A 258 -24.58 22.06 10.61
N ILE A 259 -24.81 21.21 9.63
CA ILE A 259 -24.98 19.76 9.81
C ILE A 259 -23.92 19.07 8.97
N THR A 260 -23.18 18.20 9.60
CA THR A 260 -22.09 17.49 8.95
C THR A 260 -22.35 15.99 8.96
N ASP A 261 -22.34 15.37 7.78
CA ASP A 261 -22.36 13.92 7.64
C ASP A 261 -20.94 13.38 7.84
N LEU A 262 -20.70 12.74 8.98
CA LEU A 262 -19.41 12.15 9.34
C LEU A 262 -19.28 10.67 8.93
N SER A 263 -20.11 10.15 8.03
CA SER A 263 -19.98 8.78 7.51
C SER A 263 -18.70 8.58 6.67
N SER A 264 -18.14 9.66 6.16
CA SER A 264 -16.82 9.75 5.53
C SER A 264 -16.08 10.96 6.11
N VAL A 265 -14.79 10.80 6.30
CA VAL A 265 -13.90 11.86 6.80
C VAL A 265 -12.64 11.95 5.94
N TRP A 266 -11.98 13.07 6.01
CA TRP A 266 -10.66 13.26 5.44
C TRP A 266 -9.61 13.18 6.52
N VAL A 267 -8.43 12.70 6.16
CA VAL A 267 -7.21 12.89 6.95
C VAL A 267 -6.25 13.71 6.10
N ILE A 268 -5.92 14.87 6.58
CA ILE A 268 -4.92 15.73 5.94
C ILE A 268 -3.56 15.35 6.52
N ALA A 269 -2.78 14.63 5.72
CA ALA A 269 -1.44 14.18 6.05
C ALA A 269 -0.41 15.22 5.58
N GLU A 270 0.57 15.52 6.42
CA GLU A 270 1.64 16.47 6.09
C GLU A 270 2.87 15.74 5.58
N VAL A 271 3.09 15.78 4.27
CA VAL A 271 4.20 15.12 3.58
C VAL A 271 5.32 16.13 3.35
N PHE A 272 6.56 15.76 3.69
CA PHE A 272 7.72 16.60 3.43
C PHE A 272 7.99 16.76 1.93
N GLU A 273 8.47 17.93 1.53
CA GLU A 273 8.78 18.28 0.13
C GLU A 273 9.68 17.24 -0.56
N GLN A 274 10.70 16.73 0.14
CA GLN A 274 11.64 15.73 -0.37
C GLN A 274 10.97 14.39 -0.74
N ASP A 275 9.84 14.05 -0.09
CA ASP A 275 9.14 12.78 -0.28
C ASP A 275 7.96 12.90 -1.26
N LEU A 276 7.61 14.12 -1.66
CA LEU A 276 6.43 14.40 -2.48
C LEU A 276 6.44 13.67 -3.82
N ALA A 277 7.61 13.53 -4.45
CA ALA A 277 7.74 12.83 -5.73
C ALA A 277 7.32 11.34 -5.66
N LEU A 278 7.32 10.76 -4.47
CA LEU A 278 6.95 9.37 -4.22
C LEU A 278 5.43 9.19 -4.04
N VAL A 279 4.72 10.26 -3.72
CA VAL A 279 3.28 10.24 -3.39
C VAL A 279 2.46 10.41 -4.65
N LYS A 280 1.50 9.52 -4.89
CA LYS A 280 0.64 9.57 -6.08
C LYS A 280 -0.84 9.53 -5.67
N PRO A 281 -1.71 10.33 -6.34
CA PRO A 281 -3.15 10.20 -6.17
C PRO A 281 -3.62 8.76 -6.44
N GLY A 282 -4.59 8.28 -5.67
CA GLY A 282 -5.12 6.92 -5.74
C GLY A 282 -4.32 5.88 -4.95
N ALA A 283 -3.11 6.19 -4.47
CA ALA A 283 -2.32 5.27 -3.66
C ALA A 283 -3.03 4.94 -2.33
N ALA A 284 -2.80 3.73 -1.84
CA ALA A 284 -3.35 3.28 -0.57
C ALA A 284 -2.67 4.02 0.60
N ALA A 285 -3.47 4.32 1.61
CA ALA A 285 -3.01 4.92 2.86
C ALA A 285 -3.58 4.14 4.04
N THR A 286 -2.76 3.90 5.04
CA THR A 286 -3.17 3.30 6.32
C THR A 286 -3.07 4.36 7.39
N VAL A 287 -4.17 4.58 8.11
CA VAL A 287 -4.27 5.58 9.16
C VAL A 287 -4.41 4.89 10.51
N SER A 288 -3.61 5.28 11.47
CA SER A 288 -3.67 4.85 12.86
C SER A 288 -3.85 6.05 13.77
N LEU A 289 -4.62 5.88 14.84
CA LEU A 289 -4.89 6.92 15.84
C LEU A 289 -4.57 6.38 17.23
N ASP A 290 -3.95 7.19 18.06
CA ASP A 290 -3.63 6.82 19.44
C ASP A 290 -4.89 6.59 20.29
N ALA A 291 -6.01 7.24 19.92
CA ALA A 291 -7.31 7.01 20.56
C ALA A 291 -7.87 5.58 20.34
N TYR A 292 -7.37 4.86 19.34
CA TYR A 292 -7.80 3.49 19.00
C TYR A 292 -6.59 2.58 18.76
N PRO A 293 -5.84 2.21 19.80
CA PRO A 293 -4.64 1.39 19.68
C PRO A 293 -4.94 0.06 18.99
N GLY A 294 -4.09 -0.30 18.03
CA GLY A 294 -4.22 -1.55 17.26
C GLY A 294 -5.26 -1.53 16.14
N ARG A 295 -6.07 -0.47 16.01
CA ARG A 295 -6.98 -0.31 14.85
C ARG A 295 -6.27 0.43 13.71
N ARG A 296 -6.41 -0.11 12.51
CA ARG A 296 -5.93 0.51 11.28
C ARG A 296 -7.13 0.83 10.39
N PHE A 297 -7.18 2.06 9.94
CA PHE A 297 -8.19 2.54 9.01
C PHE A 297 -7.53 2.66 7.63
N THR A 298 -8.13 2.05 6.62
CA THR A 298 -7.59 2.09 5.26
C THR A 298 -8.34 3.10 4.42
N GLY A 299 -7.59 3.89 3.68
CA GLY A 299 -8.11 4.89 2.77
C GLY A 299 -7.28 5.00 1.51
N ARG A 300 -7.57 6.01 0.72
CA ARG A 300 -6.83 6.33 -0.50
C ARG A 300 -6.49 7.81 -0.55
N ILE A 301 -5.37 8.13 -1.17
CA ILE A 301 -5.00 9.51 -1.46
C ILE A 301 -5.96 10.05 -2.51
N GLY A 302 -6.84 10.97 -2.11
CA GLY A 302 -7.80 11.62 -2.98
C GLY A 302 -7.25 12.84 -3.68
N TYR A 303 -6.38 13.61 -2.98
CA TYR A 303 -5.85 14.86 -3.50
C TYR A 303 -4.51 15.24 -2.87
N ILE A 304 -3.65 15.88 -3.63
CA ILE A 304 -2.40 16.49 -3.17
C ILE A 304 -2.56 17.99 -3.38
N TYR A 305 -2.47 18.76 -2.30
CA TYR A 305 -2.64 20.21 -2.39
C TYR A 305 -1.47 20.85 -3.13
N PRO A 306 -1.73 21.88 -3.97
CA PRO A 306 -0.66 22.53 -4.75
C PRO A 306 0.15 23.54 -3.94
N THR A 307 -0.14 23.68 -2.65
CA THR A 307 0.48 24.69 -1.77
C THR A 307 1.42 24.02 -0.77
N LEU A 308 2.62 24.57 -0.64
CA LEU A 308 3.59 24.21 0.39
C LEU A 308 3.35 25.07 1.62
N LYS A 309 3.30 24.47 2.80
CA LYS A 309 3.34 25.18 4.07
C LYS A 309 4.79 25.58 4.36
N ALA A 310 5.08 26.89 4.31
CA ALA A 310 6.45 27.40 4.45
C ALA A 310 7.06 27.13 5.84
N GLU A 311 6.22 27.06 6.87
CA GLU A 311 6.63 26.88 8.27
C GLU A 311 7.36 25.57 8.53
N ASN A 312 6.89 24.49 7.94
CA ASN A 312 7.41 23.14 8.17
C ASN A 312 7.84 22.43 6.87
N ARG A 313 7.78 23.10 5.72
CA ARG A 313 8.07 22.59 4.38
C ARG A 313 7.32 21.31 4.06
N THR A 314 6.04 21.26 4.41
CA THR A 314 5.17 20.13 4.10
C THR A 314 4.12 20.51 3.08
N VAL A 315 3.71 19.51 2.29
CA VAL A 315 2.57 19.58 1.38
C VAL A 315 1.43 18.77 2.00
N PRO A 316 0.24 19.38 2.18
CA PRO A 316 -0.92 18.62 2.65
C PRO A 316 -1.35 17.60 1.60
N VAL A 317 -1.63 16.39 2.05
CA VAL A 317 -2.14 15.28 1.23
C VAL A 317 -3.44 14.79 1.85
N ARG A 318 -4.53 14.87 1.08
CA ARG A 318 -5.85 14.43 1.53
C ARG A 318 -6.03 12.94 1.32
N VAL A 319 -6.26 12.24 2.41
CA VAL A 319 -6.64 10.82 2.41
C VAL A 319 -8.12 10.72 2.73
N GLU A 320 -8.88 10.05 1.88
CA GLU A 320 -10.32 9.85 2.06
C GLU A 320 -10.58 8.51 2.75
N LEU A 321 -11.34 8.54 3.84
CA LEU A 321 -11.65 7.38 4.67
C LEU A 321 -13.16 7.23 4.89
N ALA A 322 -13.65 6.01 4.82
CA ALA A 322 -14.96 5.67 5.35
C ALA A 322 -14.91 5.67 6.89
N ASN A 323 -15.95 6.18 7.52
CA ASN A 323 -16.06 6.28 8.97
C ASN A 323 -17.34 5.58 9.51
N PRO A 324 -17.45 4.26 9.33
CA PRO A 324 -18.59 3.53 9.86
C PRO A 324 -18.61 3.62 11.39
N GLY A 325 -19.77 4.00 11.93
CA GLY A 325 -19.96 4.17 13.38
C GLY A 325 -19.42 5.47 13.97
N GLY A 326 -18.90 6.43 13.14
CA GLY A 326 -18.51 7.76 13.62
C GLY A 326 -17.34 7.78 14.59
N LEU A 327 -16.43 6.81 14.49
CA LEU A 327 -15.28 6.68 15.39
C LEU A 327 -14.27 7.81 15.17
N LEU A 328 -14.03 8.15 13.91
CA LEU A 328 -13.10 9.22 13.54
C LEU A 328 -13.83 10.55 13.71
N LYS A 329 -13.35 11.37 14.64
CA LYS A 329 -13.92 12.69 14.91
C LYS A 329 -13.00 13.76 14.34
N PRO A 330 -13.54 14.84 13.76
CA PRO A 330 -12.75 15.98 13.33
C PRO A 330 -11.84 16.50 14.44
N ALA A 331 -10.68 17.00 14.07
CA ALA A 331 -9.60 17.46 14.94
C ALA A 331 -8.76 16.38 15.65
N MET A 332 -9.06 15.07 15.51
CA MET A 332 -8.19 14.02 16.01
C MET A 332 -6.86 13.99 15.24
N PHE A 333 -5.77 13.76 15.97
CA PHE A 333 -4.46 13.49 15.37
C PHE A 333 -4.37 12.04 14.93
N ALA A 334 -3.68 11.83 13.81
CA ALA A 334 -3.49 10.53 13.20
C ALA A 334 -2.06 10.39 12.67
N GLN A 335 -1.55 9.17 12.68
CA GLN A 335 -0.38 8.78 11.91
C GLN A 335 -0.83 8.14 10.61
N VAL A 336 -0.31 8.63 9.50
CA VAL A 336 -0.65 8.17 8.17
C VAL A 336 0.55 7.46 7.57
N GLU A 337 0.39 6.22 7.19
CA GLU A 337 1.37 5.43 6.44
C GLU A 337 0.91 5.36 4.99
N LEU A 338 1.61 6.08 4.12
CA LEU A 338 1.35 6.13 2.69
C LEU A 338 2.17 5.03 2.00
N ALA A 339 1.51 4.19 1.23
CA ALA A 339 2.20 3.21 0.39
C ALA A 339 2.88 3.96 -0.78
N VAL A 340 4.20 4.11 -0.70
CA VAL A 340 5.00 4.76 -1.74
C VAL A 340 6.00 3.75 -2.32
N GLY A 341 6.35 3.89 -3.59
CA GLY A 341 7.30 3.02 -4.27
C GLY A 341 6.68 2.28 -5.46
N SER A 342 7.48 1.48 -6.13
CA SER A 342 7.01 0.70 -7.28
C SER A 342 6.18 -0.49 -6.80
N ALA A 343 5.00 -0.66 -7.36
CA ALA A 343 4.22 -1.89 -7.19
C ALA A 343 4.83 -3.08 -7.97
N ALA A 344 5.83 -2.84 -8.84
CA ALA A 344 6.50 -3.87 -9.58
C ALA A 344 7.51 -4.61 -8.69
N PRO A 345 7.54 -5.95 -8.73
CA PRO A 345 8.55 -6.71 -8.02
C PRO A 345 9.95 -6.41 -8.59
N VAL A 346 10.88 -6.05 -7.74
CA VAL A 346 12.29 -5.80 -8.06
C VAL A 346 13.16 -6.85 -7.40
N LEU A 347 14.32 -7.14 -8.00
CA LEU A 347 15.29 -8.04 -7.39
C LEU A 347 15.84 -7.39 -6.12
N ALA A 348 15.68 -8.06 -4.99
CA ALA A 348 16.08 -7.54 -3.69
C ALA A 348 16.86 -8.56 -2.88
N VAL A 349 17.77 -8.05 -2.07
CA VAL A 349 18.56 -8.80 -1.08
C VAL A 349 18.43 -8.14 0.29
N PRO A 350 18.63 -8.88 1.39
CA PRO A 350 18.70 -8.27 2.71
C PRO A 350 19.82 -7.21 2.75
N GLU A 351 19.58 -6.08 3.43
CA GLU A 351 20.55 -5.02 3.58
C GLU A 351 21.86 -5.54 4.25
N SER A 352 21.70 -6.49 5.18
CA SER A 352 22.83 -7.16 5.84
C SER A 352 23.74 -7.97 4.89
N ALA A 353 23.28 -8.29 3.66
CA ALA A 353 24.11 -8.97 2.67
C ALA A 353 25.06 -8.02 1.92
N VAL A 354 24.83 -6.71 2.01
CA VAL A 354 25.61 -5.70 1.30
C VAL A 354 26.82 -5.29 2.12
N LEU A 355 27.98 -5.40 1.52
CA LEU A 355 29.25 -4.86 2.04
C LEU A 355 29.53 -3.53 1.37
N ASP A 356 29.45 -2.44 2.12
CA ASP A 356 29.80 -1.11 1.64
C ASP A 356 31.25 -0.78 2.06
N THR A 357 32.15 -0.72 1.09
CA THR A 357 33.55 -0.37 1.32
C THR A 357 33.83 1.14 1.17
N GLY A 358 32.77 1.95 0.98
CA GLY A 358 32.85 3.39 0.70
C GLY A 358 33.15 3.71 -0.77
N LEU A 359 33.93 2.89 -1.47
CA LEU A 359 34.25 3.03 -2.90
C LEU A 359 33.40 2.12 -3.78
N ARG A 360 33.07 0.93 -3.31
CA ARG A 360 32.32 -0.10 -4.03
C ARG A 360 31.33 -0.80 -3.10
N LYS A 361 30.20 -1.23 -3.66
CA LYS A 361 29.19 -2.05 -2.98
C LYS A 361 29.30 -3.47 -3.47
N LEU A 362 29.55 -4.39 -2.58
CA LEU A 362 29.82 -5.80 -2.87
C LEU A 362 28.78 -6.69 -2.19
N VAL A 363 28.52 -7.85 -2.78
CA VAL A 363 27.74 -8.93 -2.20
C VAL A 363 28.53 -10.22 -2.36
N LEU A 364 28.55 -11.05 -1.32
CA LEU A 364 29.17 -12.38 -1.39
C LEU A 364 28.14 -13.38 -1.88
N VAL A 365 28.32 -13.87 -3.10
CA VAL A 365 27.47 -14.90 -3.72
C VAL A 365 28.03 -16.28 -3.39
N GLN A 366 27.19 -17.15 -2.84
CA GLN A 366 27.52 -18.53 -2.56
C GLN A 366 27.30 -19.37 -3.83
N LEU A 367 28.38 -19.86 -4.45
CA LEU A 367 28.32 -20.70 -5.66
C LEU A 367 28.02 -22.17 -5.33
N LYS A 368 28.72 -22.71 -4.32
CA LYS A 368 28.55 -24.05 -3.77
C LYS A 368 28.99 -24.01 -2.30
N GLU A 369 28.76 -25.11 -1.55
CA GLU A 369 29.25 -25.20 -0.19
C GLU A 369 30.75 -24.86 -0.12
N GLY A 370 31.07 -23.86 0.70
CA GLY A 370 32.44 -23.41 0.91
C GLY A 370 33.06 -22.52 -0.18
N ARG A 371 32.34 -22.18 -1.24
CA ARG A 371 32.83 -21.27 -2.30
C ARG A 371 31.99 -20.02 -2.38
N PHE A 372 32.64 -18.86 -2.19
CA PHE A 372 32.03 -17.54 -2.22
C PHE A 372 32.72 -16.67 -3.28
N GLU A 373 31.92 -15.90 -3.99
CA GLU A 373 32.39 -14.95 -5.01
C GLU A 373 31.97 -13.54 -4.59
N PRO A 374 32.93 -12.62 -4.32
CA PRO A 374 32.61 -11.22 -4.15
C PRO A 374 32.19 -10.62 -5.48
N ARG A 375 30.99 -10.06 -5.54
CA ARG A 375 30.45 -9.47 -6.76
C ARG A 375 30.01 -8.05 -6.51
N GLU A 376 30.44 -7.13 -7.38
CA GLU A 376 30.05 -5.75 -7.34
C GLU A 376 28.60 -5.59 -7.78
N VAL A 377 27.82 -4.77 -7.04
CA VAL A 377 26.40 -4.56 -7.27
C VAL A 377 26.06 -3.08 -7.35
N GLU A 378 25.14 -2.74 -8.26
CA GLU A 378 24.49 -1.44 -8.28
C GLU A 378 23.18 -1.53 -7.50
N LEU A 379 23.07 -0.74 -6.43
CA LEU A 379 21.89 -0.71 -5.58
C LEU A 379 20.87 0.31 -6.07
N GLY A 380 19.60 0.05 -5.73
CA GLY A 380 18.47 0.92 -6.01
C GLY A 380 17.76 1.38 -4.75
N ALA A 381 16.44 1.20 -4.71
CA ALA A 381 15.60 1.61 -3.60
C ALA A 381 15.84 0.76 -2.34
N HIS A 382 15.83 1.40 -1.18
CA HIS A 382 15.88 0.74 0.14
C HIS A 382 14.47 0.71 0.72
N ALA A 383 14.04 -0.44 1.23
CA ALA A 383 12.76 -0.56 1.92
C ALA A 383 12.86 -1.57 3.06
N GLN A 384 12.60 -1.14 4.28
CA GLN A 384 12.71 -1.95 5.49
C GLN A 384 14.12 -2.58 5.61
N ASP A 385 14.20 -3.91 5.61
CA ASP A 385 15.44 -4.67 5.77
C ASP A 385 16.01 -5.16 4.42
N TYR A 386 15.46 -4.70 3.29
CA TYR A 386 15.85 -5.12 1.95
C TYR A 386 16.27 -3.95 1.07
N VAL A 387 17.18 -4.23 0.14
CA VAL A 387 17.67 -3.28 -0.85
C VAL A 387 17.51 -3.85 -2.26
N GLU A 388 17.04 -3.02 -3.19
CA GLU A 388 16.97 -3.33 -4.61
C GLU A 388 18.37 -3.50 -5.19
N VAL A 389 18.57 -4.53 -6.00
CA VAL A 389 19.78 -4.73 -6.79
C VAL A 389 19.44 -4.54 -8.26
N ARG A 390 19.97 -3.48 -8.88
CA ARG A 390 19.73 -3.16 -10.29
C ARG A 390 20.63 -3.94 -11.22
N LYS A 391 21.90 -4.17 -10.79
CA LYS A 391 22.89 -4.94 -11.57
C LYS A 391 23.78 -5.74 -10.62
N GLY A 392 24.34 -6.82 -11.14
CA GLY A 392 25.33 -7.64 -10.45
C GLY A 392 24.80 -8.98 -9.93
N LEU A 393 23.49 -9.16 -9.76
CA LEU A 393 22.88 -10.42 -9.28
C LEU A 393 21.77 -10.90 -10.17
N ARG A 394 21.44 -12.19 -10.06
CA ARG A 394 20.30 -12.85 -10.68
C ARG A 394 19.36 -13.40 -9.63
N ALA A 395 18.08 -13.49 -9.97
CA ALA A 395 17.10 -14.11 -9.09
C ALA A 395 17.48 -15.59 -8.83
N GLY A 396 17.38 -15.98 -7.54
CA GLY A 396 17.72 -17.34 -7.08
C GLY A 396 19.19 -17.51 -6.62
N GLU A 397 20.09 -16.55 -6.86
CA GLU A 397 21.45 -16.62 -6.33
C GLU A 397 21.45 -16.48 -4.81
N GLN A 398 22.22 -17.32 -4.12
CA GLN A 398 22.36 -17.29 -2.67
C GLN A 398 23.36 -16.21 -2.26
N VAL A 399 22.92 -15.26 -1.44
CA VAL A 399 23.80 -14.18 -0.93
C VAL A 399 24.02 -14.36 0.57
N VAL A 400 25.23 -14.13 1.03
CA VAL A 400 25.60 -14.25 2.44
C VAL A 400 25.03 -13.05 3.21
N THR A 401 24.27 -13.32 4.27
CA THR A 401 23.61 -12.30 5.10
C THR A 401 24.25 -12.13 6.48
N SER A 402 25.11 -13.08 6.90
CA SER A 402 25.83 -12.98 8.17
C SER A 402 27.26 -13.47 8.03
N ALA A 403 28.17 -12.94 8.84
CA ALA A 403 29.60 -13.21 8.80
C ALA A 403 30.33 -12.78 7.50
N ASN A 404 29.69 -12.00 6.64
CA ASN A 404 30.22 -11.48 5.38
C ASN A 404 31.51 -10.68 5.58
N PHE A 405 31.58 -9.84 6.62
CA PHE A 405 32.77 -9.06 6.96
C PHE A 405 33.99 -9.96 7.30
N LEU A 406 33.79 -11.06 8.02
CA LEU A 406 34.83 -12.00 8.36
C LEU A 406 35.37 -12.74 7.13
N ILE A 407 34.48 -13.06 6.20
CA ILE A 407 34.83 -13.70 4.92
C ILE A 407 35.61 -12.74 4.05
N ASP A 408 35.22 -11.47 3.99
CA ASP A 408 35.95 -10.43 3.23
C ASP A 408 37.34 -10.15 3.82
N ALA A 409 37.45 -10.06 5.14
CA ALA A 409 38.75 -9.89 5.83
C ALA A 409 39.72 -11.05 5.55
N GLU A 410 39.23 -12.31 5.53
CA GLU A 410 40.04 -13.49 5.18
C GLU A 410 40.46 -13.47 3.71
N SER A 411 39.57 -12.99 2.81
CA SER A 411 39.84 -12.80 1.39
C SER A 411 40.96 -11.79 1.17
N ASN A 412 40.86 -10.63 1.79
CA ASN A 412 41.84 -9.55 1.69
C ASN A 412 43.19 -9.96 2.28
N LEU A 413 43.20 -10.70 3.39
CA LEU A 413 44.41 -11.24 3.98
C LEU A 413 45.14 -12.23 3.07
N LYS A 414 44.38 -13.17 2.44
CA LYS A 414 44.95 -14.12 1.47
C LYS A 414 45.53 -13.42 0.25
N ALA A 415 44.81 -12.43 -0.29
CA ALA A 415 45.28 -11.65 -1.43
C ALA A 415 46.57 -10.87 -1.08
N ALA A 416 46.64 -10.29 0.11
CA ALA A 416 47.84 -9.60 0.60
C ALA A 416 49.05 -10.55 0.78
N VAL A 417 48.80 -11.75 1.33
CA VAL A 417 49.89 -12.76 1.53
C VAL A 417 50.39 -13.32 0.18
N GLN A 418 49.49 -13.55 -0.78
CA GLN A 418 49.86 -13.98 -2.14
C GLN A 418 50.62 -12.89 -2.91
N GLY A 419 50.32 -11.60 -2.72
CA GLY A 419 51.03 -10.47 -3.30
C GLY A 419 52.38 -10.20 -2.66
N MET A 420 52.65 -10.74 -1.48
CA MET A 420 53.95 -10.63 -0.77
C MET A 420 54.88 -11.84 -0.98
N ALA A 421 54.48 -12.86 -1.76
CA ALA A 421 55.38 -13.94 -2.11
C ALA A 421 56.55 -13.38 -2.99
N PRO A 422 57.83 -13.57 -2.58
CA PRO A 422 58.94 -12.97 -3.32
C PRO A 422 58.99 -13.61 -4.71
N ALA A 423 59.10 -12.77 -5.75
CA ALA A 423 59.50 -13.18 -7.08
C ALA A 423 60.89 -13.82 -6.96
N SER A 424 60.94 -15.15 -6.84
CA SER A 424 62.16 -15.91 -6.78
C SER A 424 62.89 -15.84 -8.11
N ALA A 425 63.99 -15.11 -8.10
CA ALA A 425 65.21 -15.33 -8.85
C ALA A 425 65.10 -16.11 -10.18
N ALA A 426 64.88 -15.39 -11.26
CA ALA A 426 65.28 -15.81 -12.60
C ALA A 426 66.23 -14.74 -13.18
N SER A 427 67.45 -14.71 -12.72
CA SER A 427 68.57 -14.06 -13.44
C SER A 427 69.94 -14.44 -12.81
N ALA A 428 70.50 -15.53 -13.25
CA ALA A 428 71.91 -15.73 -13.28
C ALA A 428 72.24 -16.91 -14.18
N ALA A 429 72.37 -16.66 -15.49
CA ALA A 429 73.18 -17.45 -16.40
C ALA A 429 73.54 -16.55 -17.57
N HIS A 430 74.66 -15.82 -17.39
CA HIS A 430 75.57 -15.53 -18.45
C HIS A 430 76.98 -15.46 -17.82
#